data_8f53be1919c17dc6e7c414841e3e72d8
#
_entry.id   8f53be1919c17dc6e7c414841e3e72d8
#
_cell.length_a   1.000
_cell.length_b   1.000
_cell.length_c   1.000
_cell.angle_alpha   90.00
_cell.angle_beta   90.00
_cell.angle_gamma   90.00
#
_symmetry.space_group_name_H-M   'P 1'
#
loop_
_entity.id
_entity.type
_entity.pdbx_description
1 polymer ?
#
loop_
_entity_poly.entity_id
_entity_poly.type
_entity_poly.pdbx_seq_one_letter_code
_entity_poly.pdbx_strand_id
1 'polypeptide(L)'
;MNLILSINFDLMLQAAPVLLLVAFTTWLISLAIDDVSIVDYIWSLLSLAAASTYAYHTGIESTVSLVMLLMVSIWAFRLTFFLMVRGRNQPEDRRYQVIRKRNSPNFGLKSLYLIFIFQGFIAWIISTIFVPVFDAGGTAETAITWNLWHSAGVALWLFGLVFETVADNQLHAFNKKVIQDSKTLTTGLWRYCRHPNYFGEFCIWWAWFIFAIPTASVWILGAPLIMTYLLMKFSGVGNMENGITERRPDYQAYIDCTNAFFPWKPRVNIDGDI
;
A
#
# COMPACT_ATOMS: atom_id res chain seq x y z
N MET A 1 24.00 19.90 6.14
CA MET A 1 23.39 19.06 5.09
C MET A 1 22.51 19.95 4.25
N ASN A 2 22.91 20.27 3.02
CA ASN A 2 22.08 21.06 2.13
C ASN A 2 20.98 20.17 1.58
N LEU A 3 19.70 20.59 1.75
CA LEU A 3 18.56 19.88 1.17
C LEU A 3 18.59 19.99 -0.35
N ILE A 4 18.47 18.86 -1.03
CA ILE A 4 18.35 18.80 -2.48
C ILE A 4 16.89 19.09 -2.85
N LEU A 5 16.65 20.25 -3.45
CA LEU A 5 15.31 20.69 -3.88
C LEU A 5 14.91 20.14 -5.26
N SER A 6 15.88 19.66 -6.05
CA SER A 6 15.63 19.06 -7.35
C SER A 6 15.48 17.54 -7.23
N ILE A 7 14.55 16.96 -7.98
CA ILE A 7 14.45 15.53 -8.22
C ILE A 7 14.92 15.27 -9.65
N ASN A 8 15.50 14.11 -9.90
CA ASN A 8 15.78 13.66 -11.27
C ASN A 8 14.44 13.31 -11.96
N PHE A 9 13.85 14.33 -12.57
CA PHE A 9 12.54 14.22 -13.23
C PHE A 9 12.62 13.34 -14.49
N ASP A 10 13.75 13.33 -15.19
CA ASP A 10 13.95 12.48 -16.36
C ASP A 10 13.90 11.01 -15.97
N LEU A 11 14.58 10.65 -14.86
CA LEU A 11 14.51 9.29 -14.31
C LEU A 11 13.08 8.94 -13.89
N MET A 12 12.37 9.85 -13.25
CA MET A 12 10.97 9.65 -12.85
C MET A 12 10.06 9.42 -14.07
N LEU A 13 10.28 10.15 -15.17
CA LEU A 13 9.51 10.00 -16.41
C LEU A 13 9.70 8.64 -17.06
N GLN A 14 10.85 7.98 -16.89
CA GLN A 14 11.10 6.65 -17.46
C GLN A 14 10.12 5.58 -16.92
N ALA A 15 9.61 5.74 -15.72
CA ALA A 15 8.63 4.81 -15.17
C ALA A 15 7.22 5.01 -15.73
N ALA A 16 6.85 6.21 -16.19
CA ALA A 16 5.49 6.50 -16.63
C ALA A 16 4.97 5.56 -17.74
N PRO A 17 5.70 5.31 -18.85
CA PRO A 17 5.23 4.39 -19.87
C PRO A 17 5.09 2.95 -19.39
N VAL A 18 5.95 2.49 -18.46
CA VAL A 18 5.87 1.14 -17.89
C VAL A 18 4.61 1.01 -17.03
N LEU A 19 4.35 1.99 -16.17
CA LEU A 19 3.15 2.02 -15.32
C LEU A 19 1.87 2.11 -16.15
N LEU A 20 1.86 2.93 -17.22
CA LEU A 20 0.74 3.02 -18.15
C LEU A 20 0.51 1.68 -18.88
N LEU A 21 1.56 1.00 -19.30
CA LEU A 21 1.45 -0.33 -19.94
C LEU A 21 0.85 -1.36 -18.96
N VAL A 22 1.33 -1.39 -17.70
CA VAL A 22 0.77 -2.28 -16.66
C VAL A 22 -0.69 -1.94 -16.38
N ALA A 23 -1.03 -0.68 -16.23
CA ALA A 23 -2.40 -0.23 -16.02
C ALA A 23 -3.32 -0.60 -17.20
N PHE A 24 -2.86 -0.38 -18.44
CA PHE A 24 -3.62 -0.67 -19.64
C PHE A 24 -3.84 -2.18 -19.84
N THR A 25 -2.80 -2.99 -19.66
CA THR A 25 -2.92 -4.45 -19.76
C THR A 25 -3.85 -5.02 -18.69
N THR A 26 -3.76 -4.51 -17.46
CA THR A 26 -4.68 -4.92 -16.37
C THR A 26 -6.12 -4.51 -16.69
N TRP A 27 -6.32 -3.32 -17.26
CA TRP A 27 -7.64 -2.90 -17.71
C TRP A 27 -8.22 -3.83 -18.77
N LEU A 28 -7.43 -4.25 -19.80
CA LEU A 28 -7.89 -5.24 -20.80
C LEU A 28 -8.30 -6.56 -20.14
N ILE A 29 -7.51 -7.04 -19.16
CA ILE A 29 -7.86 -8.25 -18.41
C ILE A 29 -9.17 -8.03 -17.63
N SER A 30 -9.36 -6.88 -16.99
CA SER A 30 -10.58 -6.55 -16.23
C SER A 30 -11.84 -6.56 -17.11
N LEU A 31 -11.72 -6.16 -18.37
CA LEU A 31 -12.84 -6.25 -19.32
C LEU A 31 -13.19 -7.70 -19.66
N ALA A 32 -12.17 -8.56 -19.78
CA ALA A 32 -12.37 -9.96 -20.12
C ALA A 32 -13.03 -10.77 -18.99
N ILE A 33 -12.74 -10.42 -17.74
CA ILE A 33 -13.29 -11.12 -16.55
C ILE A 33 -14.46 -10.38 -15.90
N ASP A 34 -14.82 -9.19 -16.41
CA ASP A 34 -15.84 -8.26 -15.86
C ASP A 34 -15.66 -7.93 -14.38
N ASP A 35 -14.38 -7.75 -13.97
CA ASP A 35 -14.01 -7.41 -12.59
C ASP A 35 -12.87 -6.38 -12.57
N VAL A 36 -13.16 -5.15 -12.12
CA VAL A 36 -12.14 -4.09 -12.02
C VAL A 36 -11.36 -4.14 -10.71
N SER A 37 -11.80 -4.91 -9.70
CA SER A 37 -11.10 -5.02 -8.42
C SER A 37 -9.74 -5.71 -8.54
N ILE A 38 -9.44 -6.34 -9.66
CA ILE A 38 -8.09 -6.86 -9.97
C ILE A 38 -7.00 -5.78 -9.93
N VAL A 39 -7.37 -4.50 -10.06
CA VAL A 39 -6.43 -3.38 -9.94
C VAL A 39 -5.77 -3.35 -8.56
N ASP A 40 -6.48 -3.75 -7.51
CA ASP A 40 -5.93 -3.81 -6.14
C ASP A 40 -4.81 -4.87 -6.04
N TYR A 41 -4.88 -5.96 -6.83
CA TYR A 41 -3.85 -7.01 -6.83
C TYR A 41 -2.54 -6.53 -7.42
N ILE A 42 -2.59 -5.60 -8.38
CA ILE A 42 -1.40 -5.08 -9.06
C ILE A 42 -0.88 -3.77 -8.44
N TRP A 43 -1.57 -3.22 -7.44
CA TRP A 43 -1.22 -1.94 -6.84
C TRP A 43 0.24 -1.88 -6.38
N SER A 44 0.67 -2.88 -5.60
CA SER A 44 2.05 -2.97 -5.13
C SER A 44 3.05 -3.26 -6.26
N LEU A 45 2.62 -4.00 -7.30
CA LEU A 45 3.44 -4.26 -8.48
C LEU A 45 3.71 -3.00 -9.30
N LEU A 46 2.82 -2.01 -9.28
CA LEU A 46 3.09 -0.70 -9.90
C LEU A 46 4.29 0.00 -9.23
N SER A 47 4.36 -0.03 -7.89
CA SER A 47 5.51 0.51 -7.16
C SER A 47 6.79 -0.26 -7.47
N LEU A 48 6.71 -1.59 -7.56
CA LEU A 48 7.84 -2.44 -7.95
C LEU A 48 8.28 -2.15 -9.40
N ALA A 49 7.34 -1.98 -10.32
CA ALA A 49 7.64 -1.65 -11.72
C ALA A 49 8.38 -0.30 -11.82
N ALA A 50 7.96 0.71 -11.06
CA ALA A 50 8.67 1.99 -10.99
C ALA A 50 10.08 1.83 -10.43
N ALA A 51 10.24 1.19 -9.27
CA ALA A 51 11.55 0.96 -8.64
C ALA A 51 12.49 0.15 -9.55
N SER A 52 11.96 -0.88 -10.22
CA SER A 52 12.74 -1.69 -11.17
C SER A 52 13.16 -0.90 -12.41
N THR A 53 12.31 0.02 -12.89
CA THR A 53 12.65 0.92 -14.00
C THR A 53 13.77 1.86 -13.59
N TYR A 54 13.70 2.46 -12.41
CA TYR A 54 14.79 3.31 -11.90
C TYR A 54 16.09 2.52 -11.76
N ALA A 55 16.04 1.33 -11.14
CA ALA A 55 17.19 0.45 -11.02
C ALA A 55 17.81 0.05 -12.37
N TYR A 56 16.98 -0.18 -13.40
CA TYR A 56 17.43 -0.51 -14.75
C TYR A 56 18.21 0.65 -15.39
N HIS A 57 17.72 1.89 -15.23
CA HIS A 57 18.34 3.06 -15.86
C HIS A 57 19.60 3.56 -15.13
N THR A 58 19.66 3.39 -13.80
CA THR A 58 20.80 3.86 -12.99
C THR A 58 21.84 2.78 -12.69
N GLY A 59 21.49 1.50 -12.84
CA GLY A 59 22.27 0.39 -12.31
C GLY A 59 22.02 0.12 -10.83
N ILE A 60 22.52 -1.01 -10.32
CA ILE A 60 22.46 -1.42 -8.92
C ILE A 60 23.90 -1.61 -8.44
N GLU A 61 24.64 -0.52 -8.28
CA GLU A 61 26.04 -0.58 -7.91
C GLU A 61 26.26 -0.44 -6.39
N SER A 62 25.27 0.05 -5.66
CA SER A 62 25.35 0.22 -4.21
C SER A 62 24.52 -0.80 -3.43
N THR A 63 24.99 -1.18 -2.24
CA THR A 63 24.22 -1.99 -1.29
C THR A 63 22.88 -1.31 -0.93
N VAL A 64 22.86 0.03 -0.91
CA VAL A 64 21.67 0.82 -0.57
C VAL A 64 20.59 0.66 -1.64
N SER A 65 20.93 0.81 -2.93
CA SER A 65 19.97 0.61 -4.03
C SER A 65 19.49 -0.84 -4.13
N LEU A 66 20.39 -1.82 -3.93
CA LEU A 66 20.02 -3.23 -3.90
C LEU A 66 19.01 -3.53 -2.78
N VAL A 67 19.28 -3.07 -1.56
CA VAL A 67 18.39 -3.32 -0.41
C VAL A 67 17.05 -2.63 -0.60
N MET A 68 17.01 -1.39 -1.14
CA MET A 68 15.75 -0.74 -1.48
C MET A 68 14.93 -1.58 -2.46
N LEU A 69 15.53 -2.06 -3.54
CA LEU A 69 14.84 -2.89 -4.53
C LEU A 69 14.32 -4.20 -3.91
N LEU A 70 15.10 -4.84 -3.04
CA LEU A 70 14.67 -6.05 -2.33
C LEU A 70 13.49 -5.77 -1.39
N MET A 71 13.53 -4.68 -0.61
CA MET A 71 12.43 -4.28 0.27
C MET A 71 11.13 -4.06 -0.51
N VAL A 72 11.20 -3.33 -1.63
CA VAL A 72 10.03 -3.09 -2.49
C VAL A 72 9.53 -4.39 -3.11
N SER A 73 10.44 -5.26 -3.58
CA SER A 73 10.09 -6.53 -4.20
C SER A 73 9.37 -7.48 -3.24
N ILE A 74 9.93 -7.68 -2.04
CA ILE A 74 9.36 -8.57 -1.03
C ILE A 74 7.98 -8.08 -0.61
N TRP A 75 7.82 -6.79 -0.34
CA TRP A 75 6.53 -6.19 0.01
C TRP A 75 5.52 -6.35 -1.14
N ALA A 76 5.93 -6.03 -2.36
CA ALA A 76 5.03 -6.05 -3.51
C ALA A 76 4.51 -7.48 -3.81
N PHE A 77 5.40 -8.46 -3.85
CA PHE A 77 4.99 -9.85 -4.08
C PHE A 77 4.15 -10.40 -2.93
N ARG A 78 4.49 -10.09 -1.68
CA ARG A 78 3.71 -10.52 -0.51
C ARG A 78 2.30 -9.94 -0.57
N LEU A 79 2.15 -8.63 -0.80
CA LEU A 79 0.83 -7.98 -0.83
C LEU A 79 -0.01 -8.47 -2.01
N THR A 80 0.56 -8.51 -3.20
CA THR A 80 -0.10 -9.07 -4.39
C THR A 80 -0.60 -10.49 -4.15
N PHE A 81 0.28 -11.37 -3.67
CA PHE A 81 -0.08 -12.78 -3.39
C PHE A 81 -1.22 -12.88 -2.38
N PHE A 82 -1.12 -12.13 -1.28
CA PHE A 82 -2.17 -12.12 -0.27
C PHE A 82 -3.51 -11.65 -0.83
N LEU A 83 -3.53 -10.54 -1.59
CA LEU A 83 -4.76 -10.00 -2.18
C LEU A 83 -5.38 -10.96 -3.21
N MET A 84 -4.56 -11.60 -4.05
CA MET A 84 -5.01 -12.61 -5.00
C MET A 84 -5.64 -13.83 -4.29
N VAL A 85 -5.00 -14.33 -3.23
CA VAL A 85 -5.53 -15.46 -2.44
C VAL A 85 -6.84 -15.08 -1.74
N ARG A 86 -6.91 -13.88 -1.17
CA ARG A 86 -8.11 -13.36 -0.50
C ARG A 86 -9.26 -13.13 -1.46
N GLY A 87 -8.99 -12.60 -2.63
CA GLY A 87 -10.00 -12.28 -3.65
C GLY A 87 -10.44 -13.48 -4.49
N ARG A 88 -9.74 -14.62 -4.40
CA ARG A 88 -10.09 -15.81 -5.19
C ARG A 88 -11.51 -16.27 -4.91
N ASN A 89 -12.31 -16.43 -5.96
CA ASN A 89 -13.71 -16.83 -5.90
C ASN A 89 -14.63 -15.83 -5.13
N GLN A 90 -14.18 -14.59 -4.95
CA GLN A 90 -15.04 -13.53 -4.44
C GLN A 90 -15.64 -12.73 -5.62
N PRO A 91 -16.83 -12.16 -5.47
CA PRO A 91 -17.36 -11.21 -6.44
C PRO A 91 -16.54 -9.92 -6.42
N GLU A 92 -16.72 -9.08 -7.46
CA GLU A 92 -16.13 -7.74 -7.53
C GLU A 92 -16.31 -6.97 -6.21
N ASP A 93 -15.25 -6.32 -5.73
CA ASP A 93 -15.29 -5.56 -4.46
C ASP A 93 -16.41 -4.49 -4.49
N ARG A 94 -17.12 -4.38 -3.38
CA ARG A 94 -18.30 -3.49 -3.24
C ARG A 94 -18.01 -2.02 -3.58
N ARG A 95 -16.78 -1.54 -3.34
CA ARG A 95 -16.36 -0.18 -3.69
C ARG A 95 -16.46 0.02 -5.21
N TYR A 96 -15.98 -0.95 -5.97
CA TYR A 96 -16.02 -0.89 -7.43
C TYR A 96 -17.42 -1.12 -7.99
N GLN A 97 -18.24 -1.96 -7.36
CA GLN A 97 -19.65 -2.11 -7.73
C GLN A 97 -20.41 -0.78 -7.59
N VAL A 98 -20.14 0.02 -6.54
CA VAL A 98 -20.73 1.35 -6.36
C VAL A 98 -20.25 2.31 -7.45
N ILE A 99 -18.94 2.32 -7.76
CA ILE A 99 -18.38 3.15 -8.83
C ILE A 99 -18.98 2.74 -10.18
N ARG A 100 -19.13 1.44 -10.45
CA ARG A 100 -19.74 0.88 -11.66
C ARG A 100 -21.17 1.39 -11.84
N LYS A 101 -21.99 1.31 -10.79
CA LYS A 101 -23.38 1.80 -10.82
C LYS A 101 -23.47 3.30 -11.09
N ARG A 102 -22.62 4.10 -10.46
CA ARG A 102 -22.61 5.56 -10.63
C ARG A 102 -22.15 6.03 -12.02
N ASN A 103 -21.35 5.21 -12.71
CA ASN A 103 -20.74 5.57 -14.00
C ASN A 103 -21.32 4.78 -15.20
N SER A 104 -22.45 4.09 -15.02
CA SER A 104 -23.22 3.47 -16.11
C SER A 104 -23.78 4.57 -17.06
N PRO A 105 -23.99 4.30 -18.35
CA PRO A 105 -23.53 3.15 -19.13
C PRO A 105 -22.04 3.25 -19.50
N ASN A 106 -21.51 2.20 -20.17
CA ASN A 106 -20.14 2.13 -20.70
C ASN A 106 -19.03 2.18 -19.61
N PHE A 107 -19.32 1.65 -18.42
CA PHE A 107 -18.36 1.64 -17.32
C PHE A 107 -17.03 0.96 -17.69
N GLY A 108 -17.06 -0.10 -18.48
CA GLY A 108 -15.83 -0.78 -18.93
C GLY A 108 -14.82 0.16 -19.58
N LEU A 109 -15.26 1.08 -20.46
CA LEU A 109 -14.38 2.10 -21.04
C LEU A 109 -13.99 3.17 -20.04
N LYS A 110 -14.95 3.63 -19.23
CA LYS A 110 -14.72 4.67 -18.21
C LYS A 110 -13.76 4.21 -17.13
N SER A 111 -13.74 2.93 -16.80
CA SER A 111 -12.86 2.36 -15.76
C SER A 111 -11.38 2.56 -16.12
N LEU A 112 -11.01 2.63 -17.40
CA LEU A 112 -9.64 2.89 -17.82
C LEU A 112 -9.07 4.14 -17.14
N TYR A 113 -9.75 5.27 -17.25
CA TYR A 113 -9.24 6.52 -16.67
C TYR A 113 -9.65 6.72 -15.21
N LEU A 114 -10.86 6.28 -14.81
CA LEU A 114 -11.35 6.45 -13.44
C LEU A 114 -10.62 5.59 -12.41
N ILE A 115 -10.10 4.43 -12.83
CA ILE A 115 -9.53 3.45 -11.93
C ILE A 115 -8.08 3.16 -12.31
N PHE A 116 -7.82 2.61 -13.50
CA PHE A 116 -6.50 2.09 -13.84
C PHE A 116 -5.45 3.17 -14.05
N ILE A 117 -5.75 4.19 -14.90
CA ILE A 117 -4.82 5.32 -15.11
C ILE A 117 -4.68 6.14 -13.83
N PHE A 118 -5.78 6.38 -13.11
CA PHE A 118 -5.75 7.12 -11.85
C PHE A 118 -4.86 6.44 -10.80
N GLN A 119 -4.96 5.13 -10.63
CA GLN A 119 -4.10 4.39 -9.71
C GLN A 119 -2.65 4.33 -10.20
N GLY A 120 -2.43 4.15 -11.51
CA GLY A 120 -1.09 4.25 -12.10
C GLY A 120 -0.44 5.61 -11.87
N PHE A 121 -1.21 6.69 -11.97
CA PHE A 121 -0.75 8.05 -11.70
C PHE A 121 -0.39 8.27 -10.21
N ILE A 122 -1.22 7.77 -9.30
CA ILE A 122 -0.88 7.83 -7.86
C ILE A 122 0.39 7.02 -7.58
N ALA A 123 0.50 5.79 -8.11
CA ALA A 123 1.68 4.95 -7.95
C ALA A 123 2.94 5.64 -8.50
N TRP A 124 2.82 6.34 -9.63
CA TRP A 124 3.91 7.13 -10.21
C TRP A 124 4.35 8.28 -9.28
N ILE A 125 3.38 9.03 -8.71
CA ILE A 125 3.71 10.11 -7.77
C ILE A 125 4.39 9.58 -6.51
N ILE A 126 3.85 8.53 -5.88
CA ILE A 126 4.46 8.01 -4.65
C ILE A 126 5.80 7.30 -4.90
N SER A 127 6.09 6.88 -6.13
CA SER A 127 7.39 6.31 -6.50
C SER A 127 8.55 7.32 -6.44
N THR A 128 8.25 8.63 -6.29
CA THR A 128 9.25 9.68 -6.07
C THR A 128 10.18 9.40 -4.89
N ILE A 129 9.71 8.63 -3.90
CA ILE A 129 10.53 8.24 -2.74
C ILE A 129 11.73 7.36 -3.15
N PHE A 130 11.62 6.60 -4.22
CA PHE A 130 12.66 5.70 -4.70
C PHE A 130 13.71 6.41 -5.56
N VAL A 131 13.30 7.46 -6.31
CA VAL A 131 14.14 8.17 -7.27
C VAL A 131 15.49 8.60 -6.68
N PRO A 132 15.56 9.33 -5.55
CA PRO A 132 16.85 9.80 -5.03
C PRO A 132 17.75 8.66 -4.56
N VAL A 133 17.19 7.52 -4.15
CA VAL A 133 17.97 6.36 -3.70
C VAL A 133 18.66 5.68 -4.88
N PHE A 134 17.96 5.53 -6.01
CA PHE A 134 18.54 4.95 -7.22
C PHE A 134 19.46 5.94 -7.93
N ASP A 135 19.10 7.21 -8.02
CA ASP A 135 19.89 8.25 -8.65
C ASP A 135 21.26 8.44 -7.96
N ALA A 136 21.29 8.45 -6.64
CA ALA A 136 22.52 8.55 -5.85
C ALA A 136 23.36 7.25 -5.82
N GLY A 137 22.76 6.11 -6.15
CA GLY A 137 23.45 4.80 -6.20
C GLY A 137 24.09 4.46 -7.55
N GLY A 138 23.92 5.31 -8.56
CA GLY A 138 24.26 5.00 -9.95
C GLY A 138 25.73 5.15 -10.34
N THR A 139 26.60 5.70 -9.48
CA THR A 139 28.05 5.76 -9.73
C THR A 139 28.83 5.48 -8.45
N ALA A 140 29.99 4.83 -8.57
CA ALA A 140 30.84 4.51 -7.41
C ALA A 140 31.32 5.78 -6.64
N GLU A 141 31.43 6.92 -7.32
CA GLU A 141 31.86 8.18 -6.72
C GLU A 141 30.79 8.90 -5.91
N THR A 142 29.51 8.66 -6.24
CA THR A 142 28.35 9.29 -5.58
C THR A 142 27.59 8.32 -4.68
N ALA A 143 28.01 7.05 -4.61
CA ALA A 143 27.32 6.02 -3.87
C ALA A 143 27.18 6.37 -2.38
N ILE A 144 25.92 6.43 -1.93
CA ILE A 144 25.62 6.60 -0.51
C ILE A 144 26.10 5.38 0.25
N THR A 145 26.97 5.59 1.23
CA THR A 145 27.43 4.52 2.11
C THR A 145 26.38 4.16 3.14
N TRP A 146 26.33 2.86 3.49
CA TRP A 146 25.42 2.36 4.52
C TRP A 146 25.64 3.08 5.86
N ASN A 147 24.56 3.52 6.49
CA ASN A 147 24.61 4.21 7.78
C ASN A 147 23.42 3.84 8.67
N LEU A 148 23.30 4.49 9.84
CA LEU A 148 22.25 4.19 10.83
C LEU A 148 20.82 4.38 10.28
N TRP A 149 20.59 5.35 9.39
CA TRP A 149 19.27 5.59 8.79
C TRP A 149 18.80 4.41 7.96
N HIS A 150 19.72 3.81 7.18
CA HIS A 150 19.40 2.60 6.41
C HIS A 150 19.02 1.43 7.33
N SER A 151 19.79 1.21 8.40
CA SER A 151 19.51 0.17 9.38
C SER A 151 18.17 0.39 10.10
N ALA A 152 17.87 1.63 10.50
CA ALA A 152 16.61 2.01 11.12
C ALA A 152 15.42 1.83 10.15
N GLY A 153 15.60 2.23 8.89
CA GLY A 153 14.62 2.02 7.83
C GLY A 153 14.29 0.54 7.64
N VAL A 154 15.32 -0.32 7.51
CA VAL A 154 15.13 -1.77 7.38
C VAL A 154 14.43 -2.36 8.62
N ALA A 155 14.81 -1.94 9.82
CA ALA A 155 14.19 -2.43 11.05
C ALA A 155 12.70 -2.08 11.14
N LEU A 156 12.34 -0.83 10.83
CA LEU A 156 10.93 -0.40 10.79
C LEU A 156 10.15 -1.08 9.66
N TRP A 157 10.79 -1.29 8.50
CA TRP A 157 10.18 -2.00 7.38
C TRP A 157 9.87 -3.46 7.74
N LEU A 158 10.81 -4.18 8.37
CA LEU A 158 10.60 -5.54 8.85
C LEU A 158 9.47 -5.59 9.87
N PHE A 159 9.43 -4.64 10.81
CA PHE A 159 8.33 -4.52 11.76
C PHE A 159 6.99 -4.34 11.05
N GLY A 160 6.90 -3.38 10.11
CA GLY A 160 5.69 -3.11 9.34
C GLY A 160 5.21 -4.32 8.53
N LEU A 161 6.14 -4.97 7.82
CA LEU A 161 5.85 -6.17 7.00
C LEU A 161 5.31 -7.34 7.84
N VAL A 162 5.94 -7.62 8.98
CA VAL A 162 5.49 -8.68 9.89
C VAL A 162 4.14 -8.32 10.50
N PHE A 163 3.99 -7.09 10.98
CA PHE A 163 2.76 -6.62 11.62
C PHE A 163 1.56 -6.70 10.66
N GLU A 164 1.73 -6.22 9.43
CA GLU A 164 0.73 -6.29 8.38
C GLU A 164 0.39 -7.75 8.01
N THR A 165 1.42 -8.58 7.84
CA THR A 165 1.23 -10.00 7.50
C THR A 165 0.45 -10.75 8.58
N VAL A 166 0.74 -10.49 9.85
CA VAL A 166 0.01 -11.11 10.98
C VAL A 166 -1.44 -10.62 11.01
N ALA A 167 -1.66 -9.31 10.84
CA ALA A 167 -3.01 -8.72 10.81
C ALA A 167 -3.87 -9.31 9.68
N ASP A 168 -3.30 -9.39 8.49
CA ASP A 168 -3.95 -9.94 7.29
C ASP A 168 -4.30 -11.43 7.47
N ASN A 169 -3.38 -12.22 8.03
CA ASN A 169 -3.62 -13.64 8.30
C ASN A 169 -4.72 -13.85 9.36
N GLN A 170 -4.75 -13.01 10.40
CA GLN A 170 -5.81 -13.06 11.41
C GLN A 170 -7.18 -12.78 10.78
N LEU A 171 -7.28 -11.75 9.92
CA LEU A 171 -8.53 -11.41 9.22
C LEU A 171 -8.95 -12.53 8.24
N HIS A 172 -8.00 -13.06 7.48
CA HIS A 172 -8.27 -14.15 6.54
C HIS A 172 -8.76 -15.42 7.26
N ALA A 173 -8.10 -15.80 8.36
CA ALA A 173 -8.49 -16.95 9.16
C ALA A 173 -9.87 -16.76 9.81
N PHE A 174 -10.19 -15.55 10.27
CA PHE A 174 -11.49 -15.21 10.81
C PHE A 174 -12.59 -15.33 9.75
N ASN A 175 -12.39 -14.71 8.58
CA ASN A 175 -13.37 -14.74 7.49
C ASN A 175 -13.64 -16.15 6.95
N LYS A 176 -12.67 -17.07 7.04
CA LYS A 176 -12.88 -18.49 6.70
C LYS A 176 -13.76 -19.24 7.70
N LYS A 177 -13.75 -18.86 8.97
CA LYS A 177 -14.50 -19.54 10.05
C LYS A 177 -15.91 -18.99 10.19
N VAL A 178 -16.14 -17.73 9.87
CA VAL A 178 -17.41 -17.05 10.07
C VAL A 178 -18.19 -17.04 8.76
N ILE A 179 -19.17 -17.94 8.66
CA ILE A 179 -20.04 -18.07 7.50
C ILE A 179 -21.06 -16.92 7.41
N GLN A 180 -21.24 -16.16 8.49
CA GLN A 180 -22.18 -15.03 8.55
C GLN A 180 -21.46 -13.70 8.69
N ASP A 181 -21.85 -12.72 7.87
CA ASP A 181 -21.34 -11.34 7.79
C ASP A 181 -21.57 -10.51 9.09
N SER A 182 -22.13 -11.12 10.14
CA SER A 182 -22.62 -10.43 11.35
C SER A 182 -21.60 -10.28 12.48
N LYS A 183 -20.43 -10.93 12.41
CA LYS A 183 -19.45 -10.87 13.50
C LYS A 183 -18.27 -9.96 13.18
N THR A 184 -17.73 -9.32 14.22
CA THR A 184 -16.58 -8.44 14.16
C THR A 184 -15.35 -9.14 14.73
N LEU A 185 -14.19 -9.04 14.04
CA LEU A 185 -12.91 -9.52 14.56
C LEU A 185 -12.36 -8.52 15.58
N THR A 186 -12.31 -8.95 16.86
CA THR A 186 -11.86 -8.12 18.00
C THR A 186 -10.67 -8.71 18.74
N THR A 187 -10.05 -9.78 18.20
CA THR A 187 -8.95 -10.52 18.86
C THR A 187 -7.61 -10.31 18.16
N GLY A 188 -6.51 -10.70 18.81
CA GLY A 188 -5.16 -10.53 18.25
C GLY A 188 -4.78 -9.06 18.09
N LEU A 189 -4.18 -8.70 16.95
CA LEU A 189 -3.83 -7.29 16.65
C LEU A 189 -5.07 -6.41 16.50
N TRP A 190 -6.20 -6.97 16.07
CA TRP A 190 -7.49 -6.29 15.92
C TRP A 190 -8.11 -5.85 17.24
N ARG A 191 -7.65 -6.38 18.38
CA ARG A 191 -8.01 -5.87 19.71
C ARG A 191 -7.46 -4.48 19.98
N TYR A 192 -6.29 -4.17 19.44
CA TYR A 192 -5.57 -2.92 19.74
C TYR A 192 -5.77 -1.83 18.68
N CYS A 193 -6.21 -2.22 17.48
CA CYS A 193 -6.39 -1.33 16.35
C CYS A 193 -7.44 -1.93 15.40
N ARG A 194 -8.38 -1.10 14.91
CA ARG A 194 -9.42 -1.55 13.97
C ARG A 194 -8.91 -1.80 12.55
N HIS A 195 -7.73 -1.24 12.21
CA HIS A 195 -7.08 -1.42 10.91
C HIS A 195 -5.58 -1.70 11.08
N PRO A 196 -5.21 -2.81 11.74
CA PRO A 196 -3.81 -3.09 12.05
C PRO A 196 -2.98 -3.36 10.79
N ASN A 197 -3.56 -3.92 9.74
CA ASN A 197 -2.88 -4.10 8.46
C ASN A 197 -2.53 -2.75 7.81
N TYR A 198 -3.39 -1.74 7.88
CA TYR A 198 -3.08 -0.39 7.39
C TYR A 198 -2.01 0.31 8.23
N PHE A 199 -1.95 0.03 9.52
CA PHE A 199 -0.85 0.52 10.35
C PHE A 199 0.49 -0.13 9.96
N GLY A 200 0.50 -1.42 9.62
CA GLY A 200 1.68 -2.09 9.07
C GLY A 200 2.16 -1.46 7.76
N GLU A 201 1.24 -1.23 6.83
CA GLU A 201 1.51 -0.54 5.57
C GLU A 201 2.03 0.90 5.78
N PHE A 202 1.45 1.65 6.72
CA PHE A 202 1.95 2.95 7.14
C PHE A 202 3.41 2.87 7.61
N CYS A 203 3.75 1.89 8.44
CA CYS A 203 5.13 1.69 8.91
C CYS A 203 6.09 1.40 7.75
N ILE A 204 5.67 0.64 6.73
CA ILE A 204 6.48 0.33 5.55
C ILE A 204 6.81 1.61 4.76
N TRP A 205 5.83 2.48 4.50
CA TRP A 205 6.06 3.74 3.76
C TRP A 205 6.94 4.72 4.54
N TRP A 206 6.77 4.81 5.84
CA TRP A 206 7.65 5.62 6.70
C TRP A 206 9.04 5.01 6.85
N ALA A 207 9.16 3.69 6.75
CA ALA A 207 10.45 3.01 6.74
C ALA A 207 11.27 3.35 5.48
N TRP A 208 10.65 3.39 4.30
CA TRP A 208 11.32 3.85 3.07
C TRP A 208 11.73 5.32 3.17
N PHE A 209 10.91 6.17 3.81
CA PHE A 209 11.30 7.55 4.10
C PHE A 209 12.56 7.61 4.96
N ILE A 210 12.58 6.88 6.09
CA ILE A 210 13.73 6.83 6.98
C ILE A 210 14.97 6.31 6.24
N PHE A 211 14.80 5.26 5.44
CA PHE A 211 15.87 4.68 4.64
C PHE A 211 16.44 5.68 3.62
N ALA A 212 15.61 6.52 3.03
CA ALA A 212 16.00 7.50 2.03
C ALA A 212 16.54 8.83 2.60
N ILE A 213 16.47 9.08 3.91
CA ILE A 213 16.95 10.33 4.54
C ILE A 213 18.38 10.72 4.11
N PRO A 214 19.35 9.77 3.98
CA PRO A 214 20.71 10.13 3.57
C PRO A 214 20.85 10.75 2.18
N THR A 215 19.83 10.60 1.32
CA THR A 215 19.81 11.27 0.01
C THR A 215 19.65 12.79 0.12
N ALA A 216 19.24 13.29 1.30
CA ALA A 216 18.93 14.69 1.57
C ALA A 216 17.88 15.31 0.62
N SER A 217 17.13 14.51 -0.11
CA SER A 217 16.06 14.99 -1.01
C SER A 217 14.78 15.30 -0.23
N VAL A 218 14.20 16.47 -0.45
CA VAL A 218 12.91 16.87 0.16
C VAL A 218 11.74 16.05 -0.40
N TRP A 219 11.88 15.53 -1.61
CA TRP A 219 10.81 14.81 -2.31
C TRP A 219 10.44 13.46 -1.68
N ILE A 220 11.36 12.88 -0.89
CA ILE A 220 11.10 11.60 -0.20
C ILE A 220 9.94 11.68 0.79
N LEU A 221 9.59 12.89 1.30
CA LEU A 221 8.51 13.08 2.27
C LEU A 221 7.12 12.97 1.64
N GLY A 222 6.98 13.27 0.34
CA GLY A 222 5.70 13.28 -0.35
C GLY A 222 4.96 11.94 -0.29
N ALA A 223 5.66 10.85 -0.56
CA ALA A 223 5.07 9.52 -0.62
C ALA A 223 4.45 9.05 0.71
N PRO A 224 5.16 9.05 1.87
CA PRO A 224 4.57 8.61 3.12
C PRO A 224 3.42 9.51 3.58
N LEU A 225 3.44 10.81 3.28
CA LEU A 225 2.32 11.72 3.58
C LEU A 225 1.09 11.38 2.73
N ILE A 226 1.26 11.20 1.41
CA ILE A 226 0.17 10.78 0.51
C ILE A 226 -0.39 9.43 0.96
N MET A 227 0.47 8.45 1.22
CA MET A 227 0.02 7.13 1.67
C MET A 227 -0.68 7.18 3.03
N THR A 228 -0.19 7.98 3.97
CA THR A 228 -0.88 8.20 5.25
C THR A 228 -2.30 8.74 5.02
N TYR A 229 -2.44 9.75 4.15
CA TYR A 229 -3.75 10.31 3.81
C TYR A 229 -4.66 9.27 3.13
N LEU A 230 -4.14 8.51 2.16
CA LEU A 230 -4.90 7.47 1.47
C LEU A 230 -5.38 6.39 2.44
N LEU A 231 -4.50 5.89 3.32
CA LEU A 231 -4.83 4.86 4.30
C LEU A 231 -5.83 5.34 5.36
N MET A 232 -5.75 6.60 5.80
CA MET A 232 -6.64 7.10 6.85
C MET A 232 -7.98 7.63 6.32
N LYS A 233 -8.02 8.25 5.16
CA LYS A 233 -9.19 9.01 4.69
C LYS A 233 -9.80 8.51 3.39
N PHE A 234 -8.99 8.24 2.37
CA PHE A 234 -9.52 8.04 1.03
C PHE A 234 -9.94 6.59 0.75
N SER A 235 -9.05 5.62 0.93
CA SER A 235 -9.32 4.20 0.64
C SER A 235 -9.38 3.33 1.89
N GLY A 236 -8.85 3.83 3.01
CA GLY A 236 -8.67 3.08 4.24
C GLY A 236 -9.85 3.21 5.24
N VAL A 237 -9.51 3.61 6.47
CA VAL A 237 -10.42 3.64 7.62
C VAL A 237 -11.76 4.31 7.31
N GLY A 238 -11.74 5.51 6.70
CA GLY A 238 -12.95 6.28 6.42
C GLY A 238 -13.95 5.56 5.53
N ASN A 239 -13.49 4.95 4.43
CA ASN A 239 -14.36 4.25 3.49
C ASN A 239 -14.79 2.86 3.96
N MET A 240 -13.91 2.15 4.71
CA MET A 240 -14.21 0.80 5.19
C MET A 240 -15.26 0.81 6.30
N GLU A 241 -15.30 1.86 7.13
CA GLU A 241 -16.25 1.98 8.23
C GLU A 241 -17.59 2.60 7.79
N ASN A 242 -17.69 3.20 6.61
CA ASN A 242 -18.94 3.72 6.09
C ASN A 242 -20.00 2.60 5.91
N GLY A 243 -21.12 2.72 6.64
CA GLY A 243 -22.23 1.76 6.61
C GLY A 243 -21.90 0.38 7.18
N ILE A 244 -20.77 0.23 7.91
CA ILE A 244 -20.42 -1.07 8.51
C ILE A 244 -21.32 -1.40 9.69
N THR A 245 -21.75 -0.40 10.47
CA THR A 245 -22.64 -0.54 11.62
C THR A 245 -24.04 -0.99 11.22
N GLU A 246 -24.50 -0.63 10.02
CA GLU A 246 -25.77 -1.13 9.47
C GLU A 246 -25.71 -2.64 9.17
N ARG A 247 -24.56 -3.13 8.75
CA ARG A 247 -24.33 -4.55 8.40
C ARG A 247 -23.90 -5.40 9.58
N ARG A 248 -23.19 -4.79 10.53
CA ARG A 248 -22.63 -5.39 11.74
C ARG A 248 -22.95 -4.51 12.93
N PRO A 249 -24.10 -4.69 13.59
CA PRO A 249 -24.49 -3.85 14.71
C PRO A 249 -23.51 -3.89 15.89
N ASP A 250 -22.81 -5.01 16.09
CA ASP A 250 -21.76 -5.20 17.10
C ASP A 250 -20.51 -4.32 16.83
N TYR A 251 -20.35 -3.83 15.60
CA TYR A 251 -19.21 -3.01 15.23
C TYR A 251 -19.18 -1.66 15.95
N GLN A 252 -20.35 -1.14 16.37
CA GLN A 252 -20.41 0.12 17.14
C GLN A 252 -19.66 0.00 18.47
N ALA A 253 -19.90 -1.08 19.21
CA ALA A 253 -19.19 -1.33 20.48
C ALA A 253 -17.67 -1.44 20.25
N TYR A 254 -17.25 -2.02 19.13
CA TYR A 254 -15.84 -2.09 18.75
C TYR A 254 -15.24 -0.71 18.43
N ILE A 255 -15.97 0.19 17.75
CA ILE A 255 -15.58 1.59 17.53
C ILE A 255 -15.34 2.31 18.86
N ASP A 256 -16.26 2.13 19.81
CA ASP A 256 -16.24 2.83 21.09
C ASP A 256 -15.03 2.43 21.96
N CYS A 257 -14.60 1.17 21.83
CA CYS A 257 -13.53 0.59 22.66
C CYS A 257 -12.14 0.62 22.01
N THR A 258 -12.04 0.59 20.67
CA THR A 258 -10.78 0.34 19.99
C THR A 258 -10.40 1.49 19.06
N ASN A 259 -9.12 1.90 19.10
CA ASN A 259 -8.62 2.94 18.22
C ASN A 259 -8.71 2.54 16.74
N ALA A 260 -8.97 3.52 15.88
CA ALA A 260 -9.12 3.28 14.46
C ALA A 260 -7.82 2.84 13.78
N PHE A 261 -6.71 3.54 14.02
CA PHE A 261 -5.49 3.42 13.22
C PHE A 261 -4.23 3.10 14.03
N PHE A 262 -3.89 3.91 15.05
CA PHE A 262 -2.71 3.65 15.87
C PHE A 262 -3.02 2.61 16.95
N PRO A 263 -2.25 1.50 17.03
CA PRO A 263 -2.47 0.48 18.04
C PRO A 263 -2.32 1.04 19.46
N TRP A 264 -3.34 0.83 20.29
CA TRP A 264 -3.35 1.25 21.68
C TRP A 264 -4.20 0.30 22.52
N LYS A 265 -4.04 0.36 23.84
CA LYS A 265 -4.88 -0.42 24.77
C LYS A 265 -6.36 -0.08 24.57
N PRO A 266 -7.25 -1.07 24.50
CA PRO A 266 -8.69 -0.83 24.47
C PRO A 266 -9.16 0.01 25.66
N ARG A 267 -10.18 0.85 25.46
CA ARG A 267 -10.70 1.75 26.49
C ARG A 267 -11.52 1.04 27.57
N VAL A 268 -12.07 -0.14 27.23
CA VAL A 268 -12.83 -1.02 28.12
C VAL A 268 -12.32 -2.45 27.93
N ASN A 269 -12.33 -3.27 29.00
CA ASN A 269 -12.02 -4.70 28.86
C ASN A 269 -13.08 -5.37 27.98
N ILE A 270 -12.67 -5.81 26.80
CA ILE A 270 -13.52 -6.56 25.85
C ILE A 270 -13.70 -8.01 26.35
N ASP A 271 -13.17 -8.37 27.51
CA ASP A 271 -13.25 -9.72 28.10
C ASP A 271 -14.59 -9.99 28.81
N GLY A 272 -15.52 -9.02 28.80
CA GLY A 272 -16.90 -9.20 29.24
C GLY A 272 -17.81 -9.44 28.05
N ASP A 273 -18.06 -10.70 27.75
CA ASP A 273 -19.14 -11.26 26.94
C ASP A 273 -19.56 -10.47 25.67
N ILE A 274 -18.91 -10.83 24.54
CA ILE A 274 -19.57 -10.79 23.23
C ILE A 274 -19.58 -12.19 22.63
#